data_d5d6f0ab97418b6ca6d87f7c63589bde
#
_entry.id   d5d6f0ab97418b6ca6d87f7c63589bde
#
_cell.length_a   1.000
_cell.length_b   1.000
_cell.length_c   1.000
_cell.angle_alpha   90.00
_cell.angle_beta   90.00
_cell.angle_gamma   90.00
#
_symmetry.space_group_name_H-M   'P 1'
#
loop_
_entity.id
_entity.type
_entity.pdbx_description
1 polymer ?
#
loop_
_entity_poly.entity_id
_entity_poly.type
_entity_poly.pdbx_seq_one_letter_code
_entity_poly.pdbx_strand_id
1 'polypeptide(L)'
;NHAIFHTLRQREDVLTSWHGEAFAEQIIFKHQKDLINLEKLIYVLEHPTSDFNNQETKLANLLSNSLFIDKLNTTPNSLIRLPQTLLPELRPGKQGETLFSCLSNLRNTQQWHSKFVEIEEVMKQAFPGFDRIELPVVGAGQITLTWHDHHLSQPLYPGQLSDGTLQFLWLTTTLLSADPPPLIVIDEPEVNLHPALLQLLAGLLQNAATHSQIIILTHSSDLIHWLSPEQIVIAD
;
A
#
# COMPACT_ATOMS: atom_id res chain seq x y z
N ASN A 1 -13.81 -20.07 14.65
CA ASN A 1 -12.45 -19.64 14.24
C ASN A 1 -12.06 -20.22 12.87
N HIS A 2 -12.15 -21.53 12.64
CA HIS A 2 -11.84 -22.15 11.34
C HIS A 2 -12.72 -21.65 10.17
N ALA A 3 -13.99 -21.36 10.40
CA ALA A 3 -14.93 -20.95 9.36
C ALA A 3 -14.61 -19.54 8.81
N ILE A 4 -14.21 -18.59 9.66
CA ILE A 4 -13.82 -17.25 9.22
C ILE A 4 -12.55 -17.29 8.38
N PHE A 5 -11.56 -18.06 8.82
CA PHE A 5 -10.34 -18.27 8.05
C PHE A 5 -10.64 -18.91 6.68
N HIS A 6 -11.56 -19.87 6.62
CA HIS A 6 -11.92 -20.52 5.36
C HIS A 6 -12.65 -19.55 4.41
N THR A 7 -13.55 -18.71 4.91
CA THR A 7 -14.30 -17.73 4.12
C THR A 7 -13.43 -16.56 3.68
N LEU A 8 -12.54 -16.07 4.53
CA LEU A 8 -11.56 -15.06 4.17
C LEU A 8 -10.50 -15.62 3.21
N ARG A 9 -10.15 -16.90 3.33
CA ARG A 9 -9.21 -17.60 2.44
C ARG A 9 -9.81 -17.91 1.05
N GLN A 10 -11.14 -18.05 0.93
CA GLN A 10 -11.83 -18.25 -0.34
C GLN A 10 -12.00 -16.95 -1.15
N ARG A 11 -11.88 -15.79 -0.52
CA ARG A 11 -11.68 -14.53 -1.24
C ARG A 11 -10.18 -14.38 -1.46
N GLU A 12 -9.72 -14.82 -2.63
CA GLU A 12 -8.32 -14.84 -3.05
C GLU A 12 -7.58 -13.49 -2.88
N ASP A 13 -8.31 -12.40 -2.66
CA ASP A 13 -7.81 -11.04 -2.62
C ASP A 13 -7.32 -10.60 -1.23
N VAL A 14 -7.67 -11.29 -0.14
CA VAL A 14 -7.48 -10.74 1.21
C VAL A 14 -6.49 -11.52 2.08
N LEU A 15 -6.25 -12.82 1.88
CA LEU A 15 -5.48 -13.65 2.83
C LEU A 15 -4.62 -14.77 2.21
N THR A 16 -4.37 -14.83 0.92
CA THR A 16 -3.66 -15.96 0.30
C THR A 16 -2.17 -16.05 0.58
N SER A 17 -1.53 -15.01 1.13
CA SER A 17 -0.09 -14.99 1.41
C SER A 17 0.28 -15.11 2.89
N TRP A 18 -0.68 -15.07 3.81
CA TRP A 18 -0.38 -15.03 5.24
C TRP A 18 -0.16 -16.42 5.83
N HIS A 19 1.06 -16.75 6.19
CA HIS A 19 1.41 -17.94 6.94
C HIS A 19 1.07 -17.86 8.44
N GLY A 20 0.33 -16.83 8.88
CA GLY A 20 0.07 -16.54 10.27
C GLY A 20 -1.37 -16.76 10.72
N GLU A 21 -1.78 -18.02 11.02
CA GLU A 21 -3.04 -18.28 11.74
C GLU A 21 -3.15 -17.47 13.04
N ALA A 22 -2.04 -17.24 13.73
CA ALA A 22 -1.96 -16.50 14.99
C ALA A 22 -2.28 -14.99 14.84
N PHE A 23 -1.98 -14.36 13.71
CA PHE A 23 -2.17 -12.92 13.53
C PHE A 23 -3.64 -12.53 13.37
N ALA A 24 -4.41 -13.29 12.61
CA ALA A 24 -5.85 -13.05 12.49
C ALA A 24 -6.59 -13.31 13.82
N GLU A 25 -6.13 -14.26 14.61
CA GLU A 25 -6.62 -14.44 15.98
C GLU A 25 -6.35 -13.20 16.84
N GLN A 26 -5.18 -12.57 16.77
CA GLN A 26 -4.86 -11.38 17.57
C GLN A 26 -5.67 -10.13 17.16
N ILE A 27 -5.89 -9.89 15.88
CA ILE A 27 -6.74 -8.77 15.41
C ILE A 27 -8.19 -8.94 15.93
N ILE A 28 -8.73 -10.15 15.90
CA ILE A 28 -10.08 -10.45 16.34
C ILE A 28 -10.19 -10.39 17.87
N PHE A 29 -9.18 -10.85 18.61
CA PHE A 29 -9.21 -10.95 20.08
C PHE A 29 -9.04 -9.61 20.82
N LYS A 30 -8.41 -8.59 20.22
CA LYS A 30 -8.25 -7.28 20.89
C LYS A 30 -9.58 -6.51 21.05
N HIS A 31 -10.64 -6.92 20.35
CA HIS A 31 -11.99 -6.37 20.45
C HIS A 31 -12.99 -7.29 21.20
N GLN A 32 -12.53 -8.23 21.98
CA GLN A 32 -13.35 -9.25 22.66
C GLN A 32 -14.31 -8.74 23.74
N LYS A 33 -14.44 -7.45 23.98
CA LYS A 33 -15.45 -6.92 24.92
C LYS A 33 -16.86 -6.85 24.35
N ASP A 34 -16.98 -6.86 23.01
CA ASP A 34 -18.29 -6.90 22.33
C ASP A 34 -18.35 -8.21 21.55
N LEU A 35 -19.25 -9.11 21.94
CA LEU A 35 -19.54 -10.36 21.25
C LEU A 35 -19.92 -10.09 19.78
N ILE A 36 -18.91 -10.05 18.90
CA ILE A 36 -19.14 -9.97 17.47
C ILE A 36 -19.68 -11.33 17.04
N ASN A 37 -20.89 -11.37 16.53
CA ASN A 37 -21.46 -12.57 15.96
C ASN A 37 -20.76 -12.84 14.61
N LEU A 38 -19.86 -13.82 14.62
CA LEU A 38 -19.03 -14.20 13.48
C LEU A 38 -19.85 -14.65 12.25
N GLU A 39 -21.00 -15.30 12.48
CA GLU A 39 -21.89 -15.70 11.38
C GLU A 39 -22.49 -14.48 10.67
N LYS A 40 -22.86 -13.45 11.44
CA LYS A 40 -23.33 -12.18 10.86
C LYS A 40 -22.23 -11.43 10.15
N LEU A 41 -20.99 -11.44 10.66
CA LEU A 41 -19.85 -10.81 9.99
C LEU A 41 -19.59 -11.48 8.64
N ILE A 42 -19.58 -12.81 8.58
CA ILE A 42 -19.44 -13.58 7.35
C ILE A 42 -20.59 -13.23 6.38
N TYR A 43 -21.82 -13.22 6.87
CA TYR A 43 -22.98 -12.87 6.06
C TYR A 43 -22.88 -11.48 5.45
N VAL A 44 -22.43 -10.46 6.21
CA VAL A 44 -22.25 -9.08 5.73
C VAL A 44 -21.12 -8.97 4.73
N LEU A 45 -20.01 -9.71 4.91
CA LEU A 45 -18.91 -9.78 3.95
C LEU A 45 -19.35 -10.43 2.62
N GLU A 46 -20.25 -11.42 2.68
CA GLU A 46 -20.82 -12.07 1.51
C GLU A 46 -21.94 -11.26 0.83
N HIS A 47 -22.62 -10.37 1.59
CA HIS A 47 -23.77 -9.57 1.12
C HIS A 47 -23.57 -8.08 1.46
N PRO A 48 -22.64 -7.38 0.82
CA PRO A 48 -22.25 -5.99 1.18
C PRO A 48 -23.37 -4.95 1.03
N THR A 49 -24.49 -5.29 0.40
CA THR A 49 -25.67 -4.40 0.19
C THR A 49 -26.74 -4.55 1.28
N SER A 50 -26.54 -5.40 2.28
CA SER A 50 -27.51 -5.57 3.36
C SER A 50 -27.49 -4.36 4.31
N ASP A 51 -28.65 -3.73 4.54
CA ASP A 51 -28.87 -2.57 5.44
C ASP A 51 -28.75 -2.95 6.92
N PHE A 52 -27.60 -3.43 7.36
CA PHE A 52 -27.33 -3.62 8.77
C PHE A 52 -26.61 -2.39 9.35
N ASN A 53 -27.27 -1.68 10.22
CA ASN A 53 -26.75 -0.51 10.92
C ASN A 53 -26.09 -0.90 12.26
N ASN A 54 -25.32 -1.99 12.27
CA ASN A 54 -24.71 -2.58 13.45
C ASN A 54 -23.16 -2.62 13.40
N GLN A 55 -22.55 -3.04 14.48
CA GLN A 55 -21.09 -3.10 14.61
C GLN A 55 -20.45 -4.08 13.59
N GLU A 56 -21.14 -5.18 13.28
CA GLU A 56 -20.67 -6.18 12.31
C GLU A 56 -20.57 -5.60 10.89
N THR A 57 -21.54 -4.78 10.47
CA THR A 57 -21.50 -4.07 9.18
C THR A 57 -20.34 -3.08 9.12
N LYS A 58 -20.11 -2.34 10.22
CA LYS A 58 -18.98 -1.40 10.29
C LYS A 58 -17.66 -2.13 10.18
N LEU A 59 -17.50 -3.26 10.87
CA LEU A 59 -16.29 -4.08 10.80
C LEU A 59 -16.12 -4.70 9.41
N ALA A 60 -17.19 -5.22 8.81
CA ALA A 60 -17.15 -5.76 7.45
C ALA A 60 -16.74 -4.70 6.43
N ASN A 61 -17.31 -3.49 6.52
CA ASN A 61 -16.94 -2.36 5.66
C ASN A 61 -15.50 -1.91 5.90
N LEU A 62 -15.02 -1.93 7.15
CA LEU A 62 -13.64 -1.63 7.46
C LEU A 62 -12.71 -2.67 6.81
N LEU A 63 -12.96 -3.94 6.99
CA LEU A 63 -12.14 -5.02 6.44
C LEU A 63 -12.18 -5.05 4.91
N SER A 64 -13.35 -4.82 4.29
CA SER A 64 -13.48 -4.81 2.83
C SER A 64 -12.75 -3.64 2.16
N ASN A 65 -12.62 -2.51 2.88
CA ASN A 65 -11.90 -1.32 2.42
C ASN A 65 -10.44 -1.29 2.89
N SER A 66 -10.00 -2.30 3.64
CA SER A 66 -8.61 -2.40 4.12
C SER A 66 -7.67 -2.80 2.99
N LEU A 67 -6.44 -2.32 3.08
CA LEU A 67 -5.38 -2.64 2.14
C LEU A 67 -4.37 -3.59 2.79
N PHE A 68 -4.25 -4.78 2.22
CA PHE A 68 -3.24 -5.77 2.61
C PHE A 68 -2.17 -5.80 1.53
N ILE A 69 -0.97 -5.44 1.90
CA ILE A 69 0.20 -5.32 1.03
C ILE A 69 1.17 -6.45 1.38
N ASP A 70 1.41 -7.28 0.40
CA ASP A 70 2.48 -8.27 0.37
C ASP A 70 3.63 -7.74 -0.51
N LYS A 71 4.64 -8.54 -0.72
CA LYS A 71 5.79 -8.22 -1.53
C LYS A 71 5.40 -7.79 -2.95
N LEU A 72 5.84 -6.59 -3.36
CA LEU A 72 5.69 -6.11 -4.73
C LEU A 72 6.50 -6.97 -5.70
N ASN A 73 5.87 -7.43 -6.76
CA ASN A 73 6.58 -8.10 -7.84
C ASN A 73 7.29 -7.06 -8.72
N THR A 74 8.62 -7.07 -8.69
CA THR A 74 9.48 -6.16 -9.48
C THR A 74 10.26 -6.89 -10.59
N THR A 75 9.91 -8.12 -10.93
CA THR A 75 10.53 -8.86 -12.03
C THR A 75 10.38 -8.11 -13.37
N PRO A 76 11.21 -8.38 -14.39
CA PRO A 76 11.23 -7.63 -15.65
C PRO A 76 9.88 -7.53 -16.37
N ASN A 77 8.99 -8.52 -16.21
CA ASN A 77 7.66 -8.56 -16.84
C ASN A 77 6.51 -8.21 -15.88
N SER A 78 6.83 -7.67 -14.70
CA SER A 78 5.82 -7.29 -13.71
C SER A 78 5.01 -6.06 -14.14
N LEU A 79 3.78 -5.96 -13.64
CA LEU A 79 2.84 -4.90 -13.99
C LEU A 79 3.37 -3.48 -13.71
N ILE A 80 4.17 -3.33 -12.66
CA ILE A 80 4.78 -2.03 -12.30
C ILE A 80 5.85 -1.58 -13.31
N ARG A 81 6.38 -2.48 -14.16
CA ARG A 81 7.38 -2.15 -15.17
C ARG A 81 6.83 -1.92 -16.56
N LEU A 82 5.55 -2.27 -16.77
CA LEU A 82 4.90 -2.18 -18.08
C LEU A 82 4.03 -0.92 -18.18
N PRO A 83 3.72 -0.42 -19.40
CA PRO A 83 2.69 0.59 -19.57
C PRO A 83 1.36 0.14 -18.99
N GLN A 84 0.63 1.05 -18.36
CA GLN A 84 -0.61 0.78 -17.63
C GLN A 84 -1.79 1.44 -18.32
N THR A 85 -2.98 0.86 -18.21
CA THR A 85 -4.20 1.51 -18.68
C THR A 85 -4.50 2.73 -17.80
N LEU A 86 -4.82 3.88 -18.42
CA LEU A 86 -5.21 5.07 -17.68
C LEU A 86 -6.60 4.88 -17.07
N LEU A 87 -6.65 4.80 -15.75
CA LEU A 87 -7.86 4.60 -14.94
C LEU A 87 -8.04 5.75 -13.94
N PRO A 88 -9.26 6.06 -13.48
CA PRO A 88 -9.50 7.13 -12.51
C PRO A 88 -9.16 6.71 -11.06
N GLU A 89 -8.00 6.10 -10.88
CA GLU A 89 -7.54 5.60 -9.58
C GLU A 89 -6.83 6.69 -8.79
N LEU A 90 -7.07 6.76 -7.48
CA LEU A 90 -6.41 7.67 -6.54
C LEU A 90 -5.45 6.94 -5.60
N ARG A 91 -5.35 5.62 -5.76
CA ARG A 91 -4.53 4.72 -4.97
C ARG A 91 -3.87 3.69 -5.88
N PRO A 92 -2.58 3.37 -5.70
CA PRO A 92 -1.93 2.31 -6.47
C PRO A 92 -2.56 0.95 -6.19
N GLY A 93 -2.58 0.07 -7.19
CA GLY A 93 -2.94 -1.33 -7.01
C GLY A 93 -1.87 -2.09 -6.19
N LYS A 94 -2.26 -3.24 -5.65
CA LYS A 94 -1.41 -4.07 -4.77
C LYS A 94 -0.10 -4.54 -5.42
N GLN A 95 -0.09 -4.69 -6.75
CA GLN A 95 1.09 -5.04 -7.54
C GLN A 95 1.60 -3.87 -8.41
N GLY A 96 1.20 -2.64 -8.06
CA GLY A 96 1.60 -1.44 -8.78
C GLY A 96 0.95 -1.26 -10.15
N GLU A 97 -0.08 -2.06 -10.50
CA GLU A 97 -0.76 -2.11 -11.80
C GLU A 97 -1.48 -0.82 -12.17
N THR A 98 -1.77 0.06 -11.21
CA THR A 98 -2.39 1.37 -11.43
C THR A 98 -1.55 2.53 -10.88
N LEU A 99 -0.28 2.29 -10.57
CA LEU A 99 0.61 3.30 -10.00
C LEU A 99 0.71 4.54 -10.89
N PHE A 100 0.91 4.36 -12.21
CA PHE A 100 1.09 5.49 -13.13
C PHE A 100 -0.22 6.24 -13.35
N SER A 101 -1.35 5.53 -13.36
CA SER A 101 -2.69 6.14 -13.40
C SER A 101 -2.95 6.98 -12.16
N CYS A 102 -2.64 6.44 -10.98
CA CYS A 102 -2.77 7.14 -9.70
C CYS A 102 -1.92 8.44 -9.71
N LEU A 103 -0.63 8.34 -10.02
CA LEU A 103 0.26 9.50 -10.12
C LEU A 103 -0.24 10.54 -11.14
N SER A 104 -0.76 10.09 -12.28
CA SER A 104 -1.34 10.98 -13.30
C SER A 104 -2.58 11.71 -12.77
N ASN A 105 -3.46 11.01 -12.10
CA ASN A 105 -4.68 11.60 -11.53
C ASN A 105 -4.33 12.59 -10.40
N LEU A 106 -3.38 12.27 -9.53
CA LEU A 106 -2.90 13.18 -8.51
C LEU A 106 -2.29 14.45 -9.12
N ARG A 107 -1.48 14.31 -10.17
CA ARG A 107 -0.84 15.44 -10.87
C ARG A 107 -1.84 16.36 -11.56
N ASN A 108 -2.83 15.80 -12.26
CA ASN A 108 -3.73 16.54 -13.14
C ASN A 108 -5.00 17.05 -12.45
N THR A 109 -5.29 16.59 -11.23
CA THR A 109 -6.47 17.02 -10.47
C THR A 109 -6.06 18.10 -9.46
N GLN A 110 -6.58 19.32 -9.60
CA GLN A 110 -6.22 20.46 -8.74
C GLN A 110 -6.33 20.15 -7.25
N GLN A 111 -7.36 19.41 -6.85
CA GLN A 111 -7.60 19.01 -5.46
C GLN A 111 -6.46 18.14 -4.89
N TRP A 112 -5.82 17.30 -5.72
CA TRP A 112 -4.84 16.31 -5.29
C TRP A 112 -3.40 16.65 -5.69
N HIS A 113 -3.20 17.76 -6.42
CA HIS A 113 -1.88 18.14 -6.93
C HIS A 113 -0.82 18.28 -5.82
N SER A 114 -1.23 18.75 -4.65
CA SER A 114 -0.32 18.84 -3.49
C SER A 114 0.24 17.48 -3.06
N LYS A 115 -0.55 16.40 -3.22
CA LYS A 115 -0.11 15.03 -2.93
C LYS A 115 0.94 14.55 -3.93
N PHE A 116 0.78 14.89 -5.20
CA PHE A 116 1.79 14.59 -6.23
C PHE A 116 3.12 15.31 -5.92
N VAL A 117 3.05 16.60 -5.56
CA VAL A 117 4.24 17.37 -5.16
C VAL A 117 4.91 16.77 -3.92
N GLU A 118 4.13 16.37 -2.91
CA GLU A 118 4.62 15.71 -1.70
C GLU A 118 5.37 14.40 -2.04
N ILE A 119 4.84 13.59 -2.95
CA ILE A 119 5.50 12.38 -3.45
C ILE A 119 6.84 12.72 -4.10
N GLU A 120 6.88 13.70 -5.01
CA GLU A 120 8.15 14.10 -5.67
C GLU A 120 9.18 14.63 -4.66
N GLU A 121 8.77 15.38 -3.65
CA GLU A 121 9.68 15.87 -2.59
C GLU A 121 10.26 14.71 -1.76
N VAL A 122 9.47 13.69 -1.45
CA VAL A 122 9.97 12.47 -0.79
C VAL A 122 10.96 11.74 -1.72
N MET A 123 10.66 11.65 -3.01
CA MET A 123 11.56 11.00 -3.98
C MET A 123 12.89 11.76 -4.11
N LYS A 124 12.89 13.11 -4.06
CA LYS A 124 14.11 13.94 -4.03
C LYS A 124 14.97 13.68 -2.79
N GLN A 125 14.32 13.51 -1.63
CA GLN A 125 15.03 13.16 -0.41
C GLN A 125 15.65 11.76 -0.45
N ALA A 126 14.93 10.81 -1.05
CA ALA A 126 15.34 9.42 -1.17
C ALA A 126 16.45 9.20 -2.21
N PHE A 127 16.42 9.94 -3.31
CA PHE A 127 17.28 9.77 -4.49
C PHE A 127 17.89 11.10 -4.92
N PRO A 128 19.12 11.43 -4.51
CA PRO A 128 19.73 12.76 -4.74
C PRO A 128 19.84 13.18 -6.22
N GLY A 129 19.86 12.20 -7.14
CA GLY A 129 19.86 12.48 -8.59
C GLY A 129 18.47 12.73 -9.17
N PHE A 130 17.41 12.44 -8.44
CA PHE A 130 16.04 12.59 -8.94
C PHE A 130 15.66 14.06 -9.17
N ASP A 131 15.08 14.33 -10.32
CA ASP A 131 14.54 15.64 -10.69
C ASP A 131 13.01 15.64 -10.62
N ARG A 132 12.37 14.85 -11.49
CA ARG A 132 10.91 14.78 -11.61
C ARG A 132 10.42 13.49 -12.25
N ILE A 133 9.13 13.24 -12.11
CA ILE A 133 8.38 12.21 -12.82
C ILE A 133 7.59 12.87 -13.98
N GLU A 134 7.63 12.27 -15.16
CA GLU A 134 6.66 12.54 -16.22
C GLU A 134 5.85 11.28 -16.52
N LEU A 135 4.63 11.47 -17.00
CA LEU A 135 3.65 10.42 -17.21
C LEU A 135 3.08 10.50 -18.63
N PRO A 136 3.90 10.18 -19.65
CA PRO A 136 3.48 10.26 -21.05
C PRO A 136 2.47 9.17 -21.40
N VAL A 137 1.45 9.56 -22.20
CA VAL A 137 0.57 8.62 -22.86
C VAL A 137 1.34 7.98 -24.02
N VAL A 138 1.39 6.65 -24.05
CA VAL A 138 2.16 5.88 -25.05
C VAL A 138 1.29 5.26 -26.15
N GLY A 139 0.00 5.51 -26.15
CA GLY A 139 -0.97 5.06 -27.15
C GLY A 139 -2.10 4.23 -26.57
N ALA A 140 -3.22 4.13 -27.29
CA ALA A 140 -4.38 3.28 -26.95
C ALA A 140 -4.89 3.41 -25.50
N GLY A 141 -4.81 4.60 -24.88
CA GLY A 141 -5.21 4.83 -23.50
C GLY A 141 -4.24 4.27 -22.46
N GLN A 142 -3.02 3.95 -22.86
CA GLN A 142 -1.96 3.51 -21.95
C GLN A 142 -1.03 4.66 -21.58
N ILE A 143 -0.55 4.62 -20.35
CA ILE A 143 0.37 5.56 -19.74
C ILE A 143 1.61 4.82 -19.24
N THR A 144 2.76 5.46 -19.30
CA THR A 144 3.99 4.98 -18.66
C THR A 144 4.57 6.05 -17.77
N LEU A 145 5.62 5.70 -17.04
CA LEU A 145 6.40 6.63 -16.23
C LEU A 145 7.74 6.89 -16.92
N THR A 146 8.20 8.13 -16.88
CA THR A 146 9.59 8.48 -17.13
C THR A 146 10.17 9.17 -15.90
N TRP A 147 11.34 8.69 -15.49
CA TRP A 147 12.12 9.19 -14.37
C TRP A 147 13.24 10.08 -14.90
N HIS A 148 13.22 11.34 -14.52
CA HIS A 148 14.28 12.28 -14.88
C HIS A 148 15.29 12.38 -13.75
N ASP A 149 16.57 12.33 -14.13
CA ASP A 149 17.70 12.41 -13.22
C ASP A 149 18.66 13.51 -13.71
N HIS A 150 19.12 14.38 -12.80
CA HIS A 150 20.02 15.49 -13.14
C HIS A 150 21.34 15.06 -13.77
N HIS A 151 21.76 13.82 -13.54
CA HIS A 151 23.02 13.29 -14.06
C HIS A 151 22.87 12.58 -15.40
N LEU A 152 21.65 12.41 -15.91
CA LEU A 152 21.35 11.69 -17.14
C LEU A 152 20.78 12.63 -18.22
N SER A 153 21.24 12.46 -19.45
CA SER A 153 20.72 13.21 -20.60
C SER A 153 19.39 12.68 -21.13
N GLN A 154 19.03 11.46 -20.78
CA GLN A 154 17.79 10.80 -21.19
C GLN A 154 17.05 10.29 -19.97
N PRO A 155 15.70 10.34 -19.97
CA PRO A 155 14.91 9.78 -18.88
C PRO A 155 15.02 8.26 -18.85
N LEU A 156 14.87 7.71 -17.65
CA LEU A 156 14.76 6.26 -17.43
C LEU A 156 13.30 5.83 -17.47
N TYR A 157 13.06 4.66 -18.02
CA TYR A 157 11.76 3.99 -18.02
C TYR A 157 11.69 3.00 -16.86
N PRO A 158 10.49 2.52 -16.43
CA PRO A 158 10.34 1.61 -15.30
C PRO A 158 11.19 0.33 -15.41
N GLY A 159 11.41 -0.17 -16.64
CA GLY A 159 12.29 -1.31 -16.89
C GLY A 159 13.76 -1.08 -16.56
N GLN A 160 14.20 0.18 -16.43
CA GLN A 160 15.58 0.59 -16.14
C GLN A 160 15.77 1.00 -14.67
N LEU A 161 14.69 1.17 -13.90
CA LEU A 161 14.75 1.51 -12.49
C LEU A 161 15.09 0.27 -11.63
N SER A 162 15.78 0.50 -10.53
CA SER A 162 16.04 -0.57 -9.57
C SER A 162 14.75 -1.04 -8.90
N ASP A 163 14.76 -2.28 -8.38
CA ASP A 163 13.66 -2.85 -7.62
C ASP A 163 13.32 -1.96 -6.42
N GLY A 164 14.33 -1.50 -5.69
CA GLY A 164 14.16 -0.63 -4.54
C GLY A 164 13.58 0.74 -4.89
N THR A 165 13.93 1.30 -6.06
CA THR A 165 13.34 2.57 -6.54
C THR A 165 11.86 2.42 -6.82
N LEU A 166 11.45 1.36 -7.51
CA LEU A 166 10.05 1.07 -7.79
C LEU A 166 9.25 0.75 -6.53
N GLN A 167 9.83 -0.05 -5.63
CA GLN A 167 9.25 -0.39 -4.33
C GLN A 167 9.00 0.87 -3.50
N PHE A 168 10.01 1.75 -3.38
CA PHE A 168 9.91 2.96 -2.60
C PHE A 168 8.90 3.95 -3.19
N LEU A 169 8.88 4.14 -4.51
CA LEU A 169 7.89 4.98 -5.19
C LEU A 169 6.46 4.45 -4.97
N TRP A 170 6.26 3.15 -5.10
CA TRP A 170 4.96 2.51 -4.89
C TRP A 170 4.48 2.65 -3.44
N LEU A 171 5.34 2.36 -2.45
CA LEU A 171 5.02 2.55 -1.03
C LEU A 171 4.72 4.01 -0.70
N THR A 172 5.56 4.95 -1.17
CA THR A 172 5.35 6.39 -0.97
C THR A 172 4.00 6.83 -1.53
N THR A 173 3.68 6.42 -2.76
CA THR A 173 2.40 6.76 -3.38
C THR A 173 1.21 6.13 -2.65
N THR A 174 1.36 4.92 -2.14
CA THR A 174 0.33 4.23 -1.36
C THR A 174 0.07 4.92 -0.02
N LEU A 175 1.13 5.26 0.72
CA LEU A 175 1.04 5.89 2.04
C LEU A 175 0.58 7.35 1.99
N LEU A 176 0.87 8.06 0.89
CA LEU A 176 0.43 9.45 0.65
C LEU A 176 -0.84 9.54 -0.21
N SER A 177 -1.52 8.41 -0.44
CA SER A 177 -2.73 8.34 -1.26
C SER A 177 -3.77 9.41 -0.90
N ALA A 178 -4.47 9.91 -1.90
CA ALA A 178 -5.59 10.85 -1.72
C ALA A 178 -6.86 10.17 -1.16
N ASP A 179 -6.93 8.85 -1.27
CA ASP A 179 -8.02 8.01 -0.73
C ASP A 179 -7.40 6.94 0.21
N PRO A 180 -6.98 7.33 1.43
CA PRO A 180 -6.34 6.42 2.36
C PRO A 180 -7.33 5.37 2.88
N PRO A 181 -7.00 4.07 2.82
CA PRO A 181 -7.86 3.04 3.38
C PRO A 181 -7.86 3.12 4.92
N PRO A 182 -8.92 2.68 5.60
CA PRO A 182 -9.04 2.76 7.06
C PRO A 182 -8.00 1.90 7.79
N LEU A 183 -7.54 0.81 7.16
CA LEU A 183 -6.49 -0.08 7.67
C LEU A 183 -5.54 -0.43 6.52
N ILE A 184 -4.25 -0.30 6.78
CA ILE A 184 -3.17 -0.75 5.89
C ILE A 184 -2.32 -1.77 6.66
N VAL A 185 -2.19 -2.96 6.12
CA VAL A 185 -1.32 -4.01 6.65
C VAL A 185 -0.22 -4.25 5.64
N ILE A 186 1.04 -4.16 6.05
CA ILE A 186 2.21 -4.28 5.17
C ILE A 186 3.14 -5.35 5.72
N ASP A 187 3.45 -6.32 4.88
CA ASP A 187 4.42 -7.36 5.18
C ASP A 187 5.79 -6.99 4.60
N GLU A 188 6.81 -6.97 5.45
CA GLU A 188 8.20 -6.66 5.11
C GLU A 188 8.38 -5.44 4.17
N PRO A 189 7.89 -4.23 4.54
CA PRO A 189 7.98 -3.05 3.68
C PRO A 189 9.41 -2.64 3.32
N GLU A 190 10.39 -3.06 4.09
CA GLU A 190 11.82 -2.81 3.90
C GLU A 190 12.48 -3.66 2.83
N VAL A 191 11.85 -4.72 2.35
CA VAL A 191 12.42 -5.62 1.33
C VAL A 191 12.80 -4.84 0.08
N ASN A 192 13.98 -5.14 -0.48
CA ASN A 192 14.61 -4.45 -1.60
C ASN A 192 15.01 -2.98 -1.36
N LEU A 193 14.75 -2.41 -0.18
CA LEU A 193 15.15 -1.04 0.12
C LEU A 193 16.58 -0.96 0.67
N HIS A 194 17.29 0.08 0.26
CA HIS A 194 18.57 0.40 0.86
C HIS A 194 18.35 0.92 2.31
N PRO A 195 19.17 0.54 3.30
CA PRO A 195 19.00 0.96 4.70
C PRO A 195 18.83 2.47 4.89
N ALA A 196 19.48 3.29 4.05
CA ALA A 196 19.33 4.74 4.09
C ALA A 196 17.89 5.25 3.84
N LEU A 197 17.02 4.43 3.23
CA LEU A 197 15.62 4.78 2.96
C LEU A 197 14.69 4.44 4.13
N LEU A 198 15.14 3.64 5.10
CA LEU A 198 14.27 3.14 6.17
C LEU A 198 13.83 4.25 7.12
N GLN A 199 14.66 5.28 7.33
CA GLN A 199 14.26 6.46 8.09
C GLN A 199 13.10 7.21 7.40
N LEU A 200 13.20 7.43 6.10
CA LEU A 200 12.14 8.07 5.32
C LEU A 200 10.87 7.22 5.31
N LEU A 201 11.02 5.90 5.13
CA LEU A 201 9.90 4.96 5.19
C LEU A 201 9.20 5.03 6.56
N ALA A 202 9.93 5.00 7.66
CA ALA A 202 9.36 5.12 9.01
C ALA A 202 8.58 6.43 9.18
N GLY A 203 9.11 7.55 8.68
CA GLY A 203 8.41 8.84 8.67
C GLY A 203 7.11 8.82 7.86
N LEU A 204 7.11 8.18 6.69
CA LEU A 204 5.90 8.00 5.86
C LEU A 204 4.85 7.14 6.57
N LEU A 205 5.26 6.04 7.21
CA LEU A 205 4.37 5.17 7.96
C LEU A 205 3.73 5.90 9.15
N GLN A 206 4.51 6.69 9.89
CA GLN A 206 4.01 7.51 11.00
C GLN A 206 3.06 8.62 10.52
N ASN A 207 3.35 9.27 9.38
CA ASN A 207 2.44 10.23 8.77
C ASN A 207 1.12 9.55 8.33
N ALA A 208 1.19 8.43 7.62
CA ALA A 208 0.00 7.67 7.22
C ALA A 208 -0.83 7.20 8.41
N ALA A 209 -0.18 6.89 9.55
CA ALA A 209 -0.87 6.49 10.79
C ALA A 209 -1.75 7.59 11.41
N THR A 210 -1.66 8.84 10.94
CA THR A 210 -2.56 9.92 11.35
C THR A 210 -3.94 9.83 10.69
N HIS A 211 -4.07 9.08 9.58
CA HIS A 211 -5.30 8.97 8.79
C HIS A 211 -5.80 7.52 8.66
N SER A 212 -4.91 6.55 8.85
CA SER A 212 -5.18 5.12 8.71
C SER A 212 -4.62 4.35 9.89
N GLN A 213 -5.21 3.23 10.25
CA GLN A 213 -4.52 2.29 11.12
C GLN A 213 -3.45 1.57 10.29
N ILE A 214 -2.18 1.63 10.74
CA ILE A 214 -1.06 0.95 10.07
C ILE A 214 -0.61 -0.23 10.92
N ILE A 215 -0.50 -1.39 10.30
CA ILE A 215 0.11 -2.59 10.90
C ILE A 215 1.25 -3.03 9.99
N ILE A 216 2.43 -3.18 10.56
CA ILE A 216 3.62 -3.60 9.84
C ILE A 216 4.10 -4.91 10.45
N LEU A 217 4.41 -5.87 9.60
CA LEU A 217 5.14 -7.07 9.95
C LEU A 217 6.56 -6.90 9.43
N THR A 218 7.52 -7.01 10.30
CA THR A 218 8.94 -6.83 9.92
C THR A 218 9.86 -7.67 10.78
N HIS A 219 10.94 -8.13 10.19
CA HIS A 219 12.08 -8.73 10.86
C HIS A 219 13.30 -7.80 10.86
N SER A 220 13.17 -6.56 10.34
CA SER A 220 14.26 -5.60 10.19
C SER A 220 14.51 -4.83 11.49
N SER A 221 15.62 -5.11 12.15
CA SER A 221 16.12 -4.29 13.26
C SER A 221 16.35 -2.82 12.85
N ASP A 222 16.74 -2.60 11.60
CA ASP A 222 17.03 -1.26 11.08
C ASP A 222 15.75 -0.43 10.90
N LEU A 223 14.65 -1.04 10.47
CA LEU A 223 13.35 -0.34 10.43
C LEU A 223 12.81 -0.08 11.83
N ILE A 224 12.89 -1.08 12.72
CA ILE A 224 12.45 -0.98 14.12
C ILE A 224 13.16 0.15 14.85
N HIS A 225 14.43 0.40 14.55
CA HIS A 225 15.23 1.48 15.17
C HIS A 225 14.60 2.88 15.00
N TRP A 226 13.83 3.09 13.94
CA TRP A 226 13.16 4.38 13.65
C TRP A 226 11.74 4.48 14.22
N LEU A 227 11.25 3.44 14.90
CA LEU A 227 9.94 3.42 15.55
C LEU A 227 10.08 3.60 17.07
N SER A 228 9.08 4.18 17.71
CA SER A 228 9.06 4.29 19.16
C SER A 228 8.67 2.96 19.81
N PRO A 229 9.15 2.66 21.02
CA PRO A 229 8.85 1.39 21.71
C PRO A 229 7.35 1.11 21.87
N GLU A 230 6.54 2.17 22.01
CA GLU A 230 5.08 2.05 22.16
C GLU A 230 4.38 1.59 20.87
N GLN A 231 5.06 1.70 19.73
CA GLN A 231 4.57 1.26 18.42
C GLN A 231 4.94 -0.19 18.10
N ILE A 232 5.75 -0.83 18.94
CA ILE A 232 6.31 -2.16 18.69
C ILE A 232 5.57 -3.21 19.51
N VAL A 233 5.17 -4.29 18.82
CA VAL A 233 4.62 -5.50 19.46
C VAL A 233 5.51 -6.68 19.07
N ILE A 234 6.02 -7.38 20.06
CA ILE A 234 6.80 -8.61 19.86
C ILE A 234 5.82 -9.78 19.86
N ALA A 235 5.83 -10.57 18.79
CA ALA A 235 5.09 -11.81 18.67
C ALA A 235 6.07 -12.99 18.87
N ASP A 236 5.76 -13.86 19.85
CA ASP A 236 6.50 -15.10 20.15
C ASP A 236 5.91 -16.28 19.37
#